data_b86db27b865be41be9630add146f5eca
#
_entry.id   b86db27b865be41be9630add146f5eca
#
_cell.length_a   1.000
_cell.length_b   1.000
_cell.length_c   1.000
_cell.angle_alpha   90.00
_cell.angle_beta   90.00
_cell.angle_gamma   90.00
#
_symmetry.space_group_name_H-M   'P 1'
#
loop_
_entity.id
_entity.type
_entity.pdbx_description
1 polymer ?
#
loop_
_entity_poly.entity_id
_entity_poly.type
_entity_poly.pdbx_seq_one_letter_code
_entity_poly.pdbx_strand_id
1 'polypeptide(L)'
;WGEPGTDPGCFNIPHNIATDAEGLVYVADRENHRVQIFDGRGQYLGQWNNLHRPCGLFADRKNGGLFYVGELPSHQAVSASVPNLGARVSILSLKGELVGRVGGRFAGEKPGEFVAPHGCVVDSRGDLYVAEVSWTAQGSKETPPREIRSLQKFARG
;
A
#
# COMPACT_ATOMS: atom_id res chain seq x y z
N TRP A 1 -3.35 -22.43 1.50
CA TRP A 1 -3.37 -21.91 2.88
C TRP A 1 -4.01 -20.52 2.94
N GLY A 2 -4.47 -20.14 4.14
CA GLY A 2 -5.18 -18.89 4.37
C GLY A 2 -6.70 -19.04 4.32
N GLU A 3 -7.33 -18.82 5.46
CA GLU A 3 -8.78 -18.84 5.62
C GLU A 3 -9.28 -17.40 5.87
N PRO A 4 -10.57 -17.11 5.68
CA PRO A 4 -11.13 -15.82 6.10
C PRO A 4 -11.02 -15.63 7.61
N GLY A 5 -10.55 -14.45 8.04
CA GLY A 5 -10.45 -14.13 9.46
C GLY A 5 -9.40 -13.10 9.80
N THR A 6 -9.16 -12.93 11.11
CA THR A 6 -8.24 -11.92 11.68
C THR A 6 -7.01 -12.54 12.35
N ASP A 7 -7.01 -13.84 12.62
CA ASP A 7 -5.88 -14.53 13.25
C ASP A 7 -4.65 -14.59 12.32
N PRO A 8 -3.45 -14.82 12.86
CA PRO A 8 -2.27 -15.08 12.05
C PRO A 8 -2.51 -16.22 11.04
N GLY A 9 -2.19 -15.97 9.77
CA GLY A 9 -2.46 -16.91 8.69
C GLY A 9 -3.86 -16.83 8.08
N CYS A 10 -4.80 -16.12 8.71
CA CYS A 10 -6.11 -15.79 8.14
C CYS A 10 -6.09 -14.42 7.49
N PHE A 11 -7.02 -14.15 6.56
CA PHE A 11 -7.05 -12.93 5.76
C PHE A 11 -8.44 -12.28 5.72
N ASN A 12 -8.41 -10.95 5.61
CA ASN A 12 -9.59 -10.16 5.29
C ASN A 12 -9.28 -9.30 4.06
N ILE A 13 -9.69 -9.78 2.89
CA ILE A 13 -9.40 -9.23 1.58
C ILE A 13 -7.88 -9.12 1.33
N PRO A 14 -7.16 -10.26 1.17
CA PRO A 14 -5.76 -10.24 0.72
C PRO A 14 -5.70 -9.58 -0.65
N HIS A 15 -4.89 -8.54 -0.78
CA HIS A 15 -5.02 -7.63 -1.92
C HIS A 15 -3.82 -7.66 -2.87
N ASN A 16 -2.63 -7.81 -2.35
CA ASN A 16 -1.42 -7.92 -3.15
C ASN A 16 -0.42 -8.84 -2.47
N ILE A 17 0.51 -9.37 -3.26
CA ILE A 17 1.52 -10.32 -2.81
C ILE A 17 2.86 -9.97 -3.44
N ALA A 18 3.92 -10.06 -2.68
CA ALA A 18 5.29 -9.91 -3.15
C ALA A 18 6.20 -10.96 -2.50
N THR A 19 7.37 -11.19 -3.10
CA THR A 19 8.40 -12.03 -2.51
C THR A 19 9.72 -11.28 -2.43
N ASP A 20 10.54 -11.56 -1.43
CA ASP A 20 11.91 -11.05 -1.35
C ASP A 20 12.93 -11.97 -2.03
N ALA A 21 14.21 -11.65 -1.88
CA ALA A 21 15.30 -12.44 -2.47
C ALA A 21 15.52 -13.79 -1.76
N GLU A 22 15.12 -13.89 -0.51
CA GLU A 22 15.20 -15.10 0.33
C GLU A 22 14.02 -16.05 0.09
N GLY A 23 13.02 -15.63 -0.71
CA GLY A 23 11.83 -16.42 -1.03
C GLY A 23 10.73 -16.32 0.02
N LEU A 24 10.81 -15.36 0.94
CA LEU A 24 9.71 -15.06 1.84
C LEU A 24 8.55 -14.42 1.07
N VAL A 25 7.34 -14.74 1.49
CA VAL A 25 6.09 -14.28 0.87
C VAL A 25 5.44 -13.23 1.76
N TYR A 26 5.16 -12.08 1.19
CA TYR A 26 4.52 -10.95 1.87
C TYR A 26 3.14 -10.74 1.28
N VAL A 27 2.11 -10.69 2.12
CA VAL A 27 0.72 -10.53 1.70
C VAL A 27 0.12 -9.28 2.34
N ALA A 28 -0.35 -8.36 1.51
CA ALA A 28 -1.12 -7.20 1.94
C ALA A 28 -2.51 -7.65 2.36
N ASP A 29 -2.74 -7.79 3.65
CA ASP A 29 -3.99 -8.21 4.28
C ASP A 29 -4.80 -6.96 4.61
N ARG A 30 -5.49 -6.44 3.58
CA ARG A 30 -5.96 -5.05 3.48
C ARG A 30 -6.87 -4.64 4.63
N GLU A 31 -7.96 -5.36 4.86
CA GLU A 31 -8.94 -4.96 5.87
C GLU A 31 -8.56 -5.42 7.28
N ASN A 32 -7.49 -6.19 7.43
CA ASN A 32 -6.82 -6.44 8.71
C ASN A 32 -5.69 -5.44 8.99
N HIS A 33 -5.48 -4.45 8.12
CA HIS A 33 -4.52 -3.35 8.29
C HIS A 33 -3.08 -3.81 8.55
N ARG A 34 -2.63 -4.87 7.88
CA ARG A 34 -1.32 -5.48 8.08
C ARG A 34 -0.73 -6.03 6.78
N VAL A 35 0.57 -6.27 6.79
CA VAL A 35 1.24 -7.17 5.85
C VAL A 35 1.67 -8.40 6.62
N GLN A 36 1.25 -9.59 6.21
CA GLN A 36 1.68 -10.86 6.80
C GLN A 36 2.86 -11.44 6.02
N ILE A 37 3.75 -12.14 6.72
CA ILE A 37 4.99 -12.72 6.19
C ILE A 37 4.95 -14.23 6.39
N PHE A 38 5.25 -14.96 5.32
CA PHE A 38 5.25 -16.42 5.30
C PHE A 38 6.54 -16.95 4.68
N ASP A 39 6.91 -18.16 5.01
CA ASP A 39 7.90 -18.89 4.24
C ASP A 39 7.30 -19.41 2.91
N GLY A 40 8.13 -19.98 2.03
CA GLY A 40 7.70 -20.52 0.75
C GLY A 40 6.77 -21.75 0.85
N ARG A 41 6.52 -22.27 2.05
CA ARG A 41 5.57 -23.37 2.33
C ARG A 41 4.25 -22.87 2.89
N GLY A 42 4.13 -21.55 3.13
CA GLY A 42 2.93 -20.93 3.69
C GLY A 42 2.88 -20.91 5.22
N GLN A 43 3.99 -21.22 5.90
CA GLN A 43 4.07 -21.09 7.35
C GLN A 43 4.17 -19.60 7.72
N TYR A 44 3.28 -19.13 8.61
CA TYR A 44 3.31 -17.78 9.15
C TYR A 44 4.58 -17.54 9.96
N LEU A 45 5.27 -16.43 9.67
CA LEU A 45 6.52 -16.02 10.33
C LEU A 45 6.38 -14.74 11.12
N GLY A 46 5.48 -13.84 10.71
CA GLY A 46 5.32 -12.55 11.36
C GLY A 46 4.41 -11.60 10.57
N GLN A 47 4.31 -10.35 11.05
CA GLN A 47 3.52 -9.34 10.37
C GLN A 47 3.99 -7.92 10.68
N TRP A 48 3.65 -6.98 9.79
CA TRP A 48 3.81 -5.54 9.97
C TRP A 48 2.44 -4.90 10.19
N ASN A 49 2.28 -4.16 11.28
CA ASN A 49 0.98 -3.60 11.72
C ASN A 49 0.86 -2.08 11.56
N ASN A 50 1.95 -1.35 11.33
CA ASN A 50 1.92 0.12 11.22
C ASN A 50 1.52 0.56 9.79
N LEU A 51 0.41 0.01 9.29
CA LEU A 51 -0.12 0.23 7.96
C LEU A 51 -1.62 0.47 8.04
N HIS A 52 -2.16 1.24 7.10
CA HIS A 52 -3.59 1.48 6.98
C HIS A 52 -4.11 0.98 5.64
N ARG A 53 -4.91 -0.07 5.65
CA ARG A 53 -5.50 -0.69 4.44
C ARG A 53 -4.46 -0.89 3.32
N PRO A 54 -3.38 -1.64 3.54
CA PRO A 54 -2.34 -1.88 2.55
C PRO A 54 -2.93 -2.54 1.32
N CYS A 55 -2.66 -1.98 0.14
CA CYS A 55 -3.25 -2.38 -1.13
C CYS A 55 -2.18 -2.75 -2.15
N GLY A 56 -1.31 -1.80 -2.51
CA GLY A 56 -0.14 -2.06 -3.34
C GLY A 56 1.02 -2.60 -2.52
N LEU A 57 1.79 -3.53 -3.07
CA LEU A 57 2.97 -4.07 -2.41
C LEU A 57 4.06 -4.35 -3.45
N PHE A 58 5.20 -3.70 -3.32
CA PHE A 58 6.35 -3.89 -4.19
C PHE A 58 7.63 -4.07 -3.37
N ALA A 59 8.33 -5.18 -3.60
CA ALA A 59 9.63 -5.45 -3.03
C ALA A 59 10.75 -4.98 -3.99
N ASP A 60 11.43 -3.91 -3.65
CA ASP A 60 12.59 -3.44 -4.42
C ASP A 60 13.84 -4.24 -4.04
N ARG A 61 14.12 -5.27 -4.80
CA ARG A 61 15.27 -6.17 -4.57
C ARG A 61 16.61 -5.56 -5.02
N LYS A 62 16.58 -4.46 -5.78
CA LYS A 62 17.77 -3.89 -6.44
C LYS A 62 18.32 -2.66 -5.71
N ASN A 63 17.46 -1.81 -5.19
CA ASN A 63 17.86 -0.51 -4.63
C ASN A 63 17.86 -0.52 -3.09
N GLY A 64 18.47 -1.51 -2.47
CA GLY A 64 18.67 -1.54 -1.02
C GLY A 64 17.66 -2.36 -0.24
N GLY A 65 16.80 -3.17 -0.90
CA GLY A 65 15.90 -4.08 -0.21
C GLY A 65 14.80 -3.36 0.57
N LEU A 66 14.09 -2.45 -0.09
CA LEU A 66 12.96 -1.72 0.50
C LEU A 66 11.62 -2.30 0.03
N PHE A 67 10.61 -2.16 0.86
CA PHE A 67 9.22 -2.40 0.49
C PHE A 67 8.47 -1.07 0.32
N TYR A 68 7.70 -0.98 -0.74
CA TYR A 68 6.78 0.12 -1.02
C TYR A 68 5.36 -0.40 -0.86
N VAL A 69 4.59 0.22 0.04
CA VAL A 69 3.23 -0.21 0.38
C VAL A 69 2.26 0.92 0.11
N GLY A 70 1.40 0.74 -0.90
CA GLY A 70 0.30 1.65 -1.17
C GLY A 70 -0.79 1.45 -0.13
N GLU A 71 -1.19 2.52 0.55
CA GLU A 71 -2.20 2.50 1.60
C GLU A 71 -3.41 3.32 1.19
N LEU A 72 -4.58 2.68 1.13
CA LEU A 72 -5.84 3.36 0.85
C LEU A 72 -6.27 4.26 2.01
N PRO A 73 -6.99 5.36 1.75
CA PRO A 73 -7.60 6.15 2.80
C PRO A 73 -8.68 5.35 3.54
N SER A 74 -9.10 5.84 4.70
CA SER A 74 -10.27 5.31 5.38
C SER A 74 -11.51 5.50 4.51
N HIS A 75 -12.36 4.48 4.44
CA HIS A 75 -13.66 4.56 3.79
C HIS A 75 -14.78 5.01 4.74
N GLN A 76 -14.46 5.15 6.03
CA GLN A 76 -15.42 5.59 7.04
C GLN A 76 -15.39 7.11 7.19
N ALA A 77 -16.54 7.75 7.09
CA ALA A 77 -16.66 9.20 7.20
C ALA A 77 -16.09 9.75 8.53
N VAL A 78 -16.28 8.99 9.63
CA VAL A 78 -15.76 9.37 10.95
C VAL A 78 -14.24 9.47 11.02
N SER A 79 -13.54 8.75 10.15
CA SER A 79 -12.07 8.74 10.09
C SER A 79 -11.50 9.66 9.00
N ALA A 80 -12.33 10.29 8.18
CA ALA A 80 -11.88 11.09 7.03
C ALA A 80 -11.02 12.31 7.44
N SER A 81 -11.27 12.85 8.63
CA SER A 81 -10.50 13.99 9.18
C SER A 81 -9.33 13.58 10.06
N VAL A 82 -9.12 12.28 10.29
CA VAL A 82 -7.98 11.78 11.08
C VAL A 82 -6.74 11.76 10.20
N PRO A 83 -5.68 12.51 10.55
CA PRO A 83 -4.49 12.57 9.72
C PRO A 83 -3.71 11.25 9.75
N ASN A 84 -2.99 10.97 8.67
CA ASN A 84 -2.11 9.81 8.55
C ASN A 84 -2.82 8.43 8.56
N LEU A 85 -4.10 8.38 8.17
CA LEU A 85 -4.84 7.13 7.96
C LEU A 85 -4.93 6.79 6.45
N GLY A 86 -3.81 6.77 5.77
CA GLY A 86 -3.76 6.37 4.36
C GLY A 86 -3.86 7.52 3.39
N ALA A 87 -4.15 7.17 2.12
CA ALA A 87 -3.82 7.87 0.89
C ALA A 87 -2.33 8.22 0.84
N ARG A 88 -1.47 7.20 1.01
CA ARG A 88 0.00 7.34 1.02
C ARG A 88 0.69 6.09 0.49
N VAL A 89 1.98 6.22 0.22
CA VAL A 89 2.88 5.08 0.07
C VAL A 89 3.84 5.07 1.25
N SER A 90 3.85 4.00 2.04
CA SER A 90 4.85 3.76 3.07
C SER A 90 6.04 3.01 2.50
N ILE A 91 7.25 3.47 2.84
CA ILE A 91 8.52 2.84 2.46
C ILE A 91 9.07 2.18 3.72
N LEU A 92 9.25 0.87 3.67
CA LEU A 92 9.66 0.06 4.81
C LEU A 92 10.97 -0.65 4.52
N SER A 93 11.76 -0.91 5.57
CA SER A 93 12.89 -1.84 5.51
C SER A 93 12.38 -3.29 5.37
N LEU A 94 13.28 -4.25 5.08
CA LEU A 94 12.97 -5.69 5.10
C LEU A 94 12.48 -6.19 6.48
N LYS A 95 12.73 -5.42 7.54
CA LYS A 95 12.25 -5.71 8.90
C LYS A 95 10.90 -5.07 9.22
N GLY A 96 10.30 -4.33 8.26
CA GLY A 96 9.05 -3.60 8.46
C GLY A 96 9.21 -2.26 9.19
N GLU A 97 10.43 -1.78 9.37
CA GLU A 97 10.69 -0.48 9.98
C GLU A 97 10.37 0.63 8.98
N LEU A 98 9.71 1.68 9.43
CA LEU A 98 9.35 2.82 8.59
C LEU A 98 10.60 3.62 8.22
N VAL A 99 10.92 3.68 6.93
CA VAL A 99 11.99 4.49 6.35
C VAL A 99 11.47 5.86 5.91
N GLY A 100 10.28 5.90 5.32
CA GLY A 100 9.67 7.13 4.85
C GLY A 100 8.24 6.95 4.35
N ARG A 101 7.60 8.05 4.01
CA ARG A 101 6.27 8.08 3.40
C ARG A 101 6.20 9.10 2.28
N VAL A 102 5.50 8.75 1.21
CA VAL A 102 5.11 9.65 0.13
C VAL A 102 3.60 9.82 0.19
N GLY A 103 3.12 11.06 0.08
CA GLY A 103 1.70 11.39 0.17
C GLY A 103 1.44 12.59 1.08
N GLY A 104 0.23 13.12 1.01
CA GLY A 104 -0.22 14.22 1.86
C GLY A 104 -0.63 13.77 3.27
N ARG A 105 -0.95 14.74 4.10
CA ARG A 105 -1.54 14.50 5.43
C ARG A 105 -2.95 13.88 5.32
N PHE A 106 -3.66 14.22 4.26
CA PHE A 106 -4.99 13.73 3.92
C PHE A 106 -4.99 13.28 2.46
N ALA A 107 -6.04 12.56 2.05
CA ALA A 107 -6.29 12.28 0.66
C ALA A 107 -6.49 13.59 -0.11
N GLY A 108 -5.98 13.66 -1.36
CA GLY A 108 -6.08 14.86 -2.16
C GLY A 108 -5.55 14.68 -3.58
N GLU A 109 -5.75 15.71 -4.41
CA GLU A 109 -5.45 15.69 -5.84
C GLU A 109 -4.23 16.51 -6.23
N LYS A 110 -3.62 17.26 -5.29
CA LYS A 110 -2.43 18.05 -5.57
C LYS A 110 -1.24 17.16 -5.95
N PRO A 111 -0.24 17.67 -6.66
CA PRO A 111 0.99 16.93 -6.87
C PRO A 111 1.58 16.43 -5.55
N GLY A 112 1.88 15.13 -5.47
CA GLY A 112 2.37 14.50 -4.25
C GLY A 112 1.31 14.05 -3.24
N GLU A 113 0.05 14.42 -3.43
CA GLU A 113 -1.08 13.85 -2.70
C GLU A 113 -1.69 12.67 -3.47
N PHE A 114 -2.40 11.80 -2.79
CA PHE A 114 -3.11 10.67 -3.38
C PHE A 114 -4.57 10.69 -2.99
N VAL A 115 -5.41 10.24 -3.92
CA VAL A 115 -6.82 9.92 -3.65
C VAL A 115 -6.96 8.49 -3.14
N ALA A 116 -6.39 7.52 -3.85
CA ALA A 116 -6.47 6.10 -3.50
C ALA A 116 -5.31 5.31 -4.13
N PRO A 117 -4.09 5.38 -3.59
CA PRO A 117 -2.92 4.67 -4.12
C PRO A 117 -3.14 3.16 -4.00
N HIS A 118 -3.10 2.47 -5.14
CA HIS A 118 -3.51 1.08 -5.24
C HIS A 118 -2.37 0.15 -5.68
N GLY A 119 -1.62 0.53 -6.70
CA GLY A 119 -0.44 -0.18 -7.17
C GLY A 119 0.79 0.71 -7.11
N CYS A 120 1.95 0.13 -6.83
CA CYS A 120 3.21 0.86 -6.86
C CYS A 120 4.34 -0.02 -7.41
N VAL A 121 5.32 0.62 -8.04
CA VAL A 121 6.52 -0.04 -8.57
C VAL A 121 7.67 0.97 -8.61
N VAL A 122 8.88 0.48 -8.44
CA VAL A 122 10.11 1.28 -8.59
C VAL A 122 10.88 0.79 -9.80
N ASP A 123 11.31 1.71 -10.67
CA ASP A 123 12.11 1.37 -11.84
C ASP A 123 13.60 1.17 -11.50
N SER A 124 14.40 0.81 -12.52
CA SER A 124 15.84 0.55 -12.34
C SER A 124 16.66 1.79 -11.96
N ARG A 125 16.09 2.99 -12.05
CA ARG A 125 16.71 4.25 -11.63
C ARG A 125 16.31 4.64 -10.19
N GLY A 126 15.35 3.93 -9.60
CA GLY A 126 14.79 4.21 -8.29
C GLY A 126 13.60 5.17 -8.32
N ASP A 127 13.04 5.48 -9.49
CA ASP A 127 11.85 6.31 -9.63
C ASP A 127 10.62 5.50 -9.22
N LEU A 128 9.81 6.04 -8.32
CA LEU A 128 8.57 5.42 -7.85
C LEU A 128 7.39 5.82 -8.75
N TYR A 129 6.64 4.83 -9.20
CA TYR A 129 5.37 5.00 -9.92
C TYR A 129 4.23 4.50 -9.05
N VAL A 130 3.16 5.28 -8.96
CA VAL A 130 1.97 4.96 -8.15
C VAL A 130 0.73 5.06 -9.02
N ALA A 131 0.01 3.94 -9.14
CA ALA A 131 -1.28 3.89 -9.79
C ALA A 131 -2.40 3.97 -8.75
N GLU A 132 -3.44 4.74 -9.07
CA GLU A 132 -4.56 5.01 -8.17
C GLU A 132 -5.89 4.51 -8.75
N VAL A 133 -6.80 4.07 -7.89
CA VAL A 133 -8.20 3.78 -8.23
C VAL A 133 -9.07 5.04 -8.00
N SER A 134 -8.59 6.18 -8.46
CA SER A 134 -9.17 7.50 -8.20
C SER A 134 -10.59 7.65 -8.76
N TRP A 135 -10.88 7.03 -9.92
CA TRP A 135 -12.24 7.00 -10.48
C TRP A 135 -13.24 6.34 -9.52
N THR A 136 -12.95 5.11 -9.10
CA THR A 136 -13.84 4.36 -8.20
C THR A 136 -13.90 4.96 -6.79
N ALA A 137 -12.78 5.50 -6.32
CA ALA A 137 -12.71 6.08 -4.98
C ALA A 137 -13.47 7.40 -4.89
N GLN A 138 -13.37 8.26 -5.90
CA GLN A 138 -13.90 9.62 -5.87
C GLN A 138 -14.59 10.04 -7.17
N GLY A 139 -13.91 10.01 -8.32
CA GLY A 139 -14.34 10.68 -9.56
C GLY A 139 -15.74 10.31 -10.03
N SER A 140 -16.11 9.02 -9.94
CA SER A 140 -17.44 8.52 -10.30
C SER A 140 -18.56 9.01 -9.37
N LYS A 141 -18.23 9.47 -8.19
CA LYS A 141 -19.17 9.92 -7.15
C LYS A 141 -19.40 11.43 -7.14
N GLU A 142 -18.62 12.18 -7.91
CA GLU A 142 -18.77 13.62 -8.06
C GLU A 142 -19.99 13.97 -8.94
N THR A 143 -20.48 15.17 -8.85
CA THR A 143 -21.62 15.64 -9.66
C THR A 143 -21.25 16.93 -10.38
N PRO A 144 -21.08 16.92 -11.71
CA PRO A 144 -21.04 15.72 -12.58
C PRO A 144 -19.80 14.84 -12.31
N PRO A 145 -19.83 13.55 -12.65
CA PRO A 145 -18.64 12.69 -12.59
C PRO A 145 -17.50 13.28 -13.43
N ARG A 146 -16.27 13.18 -12.94
CA ARG A 146 -15.08 13.67 -13.66
C ARG A 146 -13.89 12.74 -13.49
N GLU A 147 -13.03 12.71 -14.51
CA GLU A 147 -11.75 12.02 -14.43
C GLU A 147 -10.84 12.71 -13.42
N ILE A 148 -10.15 11.89 -12.63
CA ILE A 148 -9.14 12.31 -11.65
C ILE A 148 -7.83 11.61 -12.02
N ARG A 149 -6.70 12.29 -11.81
CA ARG A 149 -5.39 11.70 -12.05
C ARG A 149 -5.28 10.33 -11.40
N SER A 150 -4.83 9.33 -12.18
CA SER A 150 -4.73 7.93 -11.75
C SER A 150 -3.29 7.39 -11.75
N LEU A 151 -2.30 8.20 -12.16
CA LEU A 151 -0.90 7.79 -12.19
C LEU A 151 0.00 8.96 -11.83
N GLN A 152 0.95 8.71 -10.93
CA GLN A 152 2.00 9.66 -10.59
C GLN A 152 3.38 9.00 -10.62
N LYS A 153 4.39 9.77 -10.99
CA LYS A 153 5.80 9.42 -10.92
C LYS A 153 6.51 10.34 -9.94
N PHE A 154 7.32 9.76 -9.07
CA PHE A 154 8.21 10.45 -8.15
C PHE A 154 9.65 10.10 -8.53
N ALA A 155 10.39 11.07 -9.05
CA ALA A 155 11.79 10.88 -9.40
C ALA A 155 12.63 10.76 -8.12
N ARG A 156 13.58 9.83 -8.14
CA ARG A 156 14.61 9.77 -7.10
C ARG A 156 15.53 10.98 -7.27
N GLY A 157 15.62 11.80 -6.22
CA GLY A 157 16.56 12.92 -6.14
C GLY A 157 18.02 12.47 -5.93
#